data_174b040fb75f12da1f76e8bc2078c941
#
_entry.id   174b040fb75f12da1f76e8bc2078c941
#
_cell.length_a   1.000
_cell.length_b   1.000
_cell.length_c   1.000
_cell.angle_alpha   90.00
_cell.angle_beta   90.00
_cell.angle_gamma   90.00
#
_symmetry.space_group_name_H-M   'P 1'
#
loop_
_entity.id
_entity.type
_entity.pdbx_description
1 polymer ?
#
loop_
_entity_poly.entity_id
_entity_poly.type
_entity_poly.pdbx_seq_one_letter_code
_entity_poly.pdbx_strand_id
1 'polypeptide(L)'
;LTKYIVSKYKDRGDAGRLAVGRIAGGVGIAVNVVLFAAKLALGLITGSVSVVADAVNNLSDAGSSAFVLVGYVLAGKPADREHPFGHARMEYLCGLFISVIITVLGLELFKSSAEKLFSGEGESTLSAAAIIIMVITMAIKVLLALFYRGLGNGINSMALKASATDSIGDVIATAAVIAGMLLSTVFGSAADALFGCAIAVYIIILGLKLVRESSDTLLGEAPDGALVSDIASSISSYEGVLGVHDLVVHSYGTGALYATVHVEVDSDEDVLLTHDRIDNIEADFLENRGIHLVIHMDPVCLSDAQTNEMRITAGKIVAELAKKSGSEITMHDFRMVQGPTHSNLIFDVAVGLDCKLSDREISQYLDSEIKKRRSNANCVITVDREYDSFRFGREED
;
A
#
# COMPACT_ATOMS: atom_id res chain seq x y z
N LEU A 1 -20.06 -8.48 15.54
CA LEU A 1 -18.89 -9.20 16.06
C LEU A 1 -17.58 -8.52 15.63
N THR A 2 -17.34 -8.30 14.33
CA THR A 2 -16.11 -7.69 13.81
C THR A 2 -15.82 -6.32 14.40
N LYS A 3 -16.81 -5.41 14.40
CA LYS A 3 -16.66 -4.07 15.03
C LYS A 3 -16.30 -4.17 16.53
N TYR A 4 -16.84 -5.14 17.24
CA TYR A 4 -16.51 -5.36 18.66
C TYR A 4 -15.06 -5.85 18.82
N ILE A 5 -14.63 -6.82 18.00
CA ILE A 5 -13.25 -7.32 18.04
C ILE A 5 -12.26 -6.18 17.72
N VAL A 6 -12.47 -5.44 16.64
CA VAL A 6 -11.61 -4.31 16.27
C VAL A 6 -11.57 -3.26 17.36
N SER A 7 -12.73 -2.83 17.89
CA SER A 7 -12.81 -1.84 18.99
C SER A 7 -12.07 -2.29 20.25
N LYS A 8 -12.19 -3.57 20.64
CA LYS A 8 -11.52 -4.12 21.83
C LYS A 8 -10.00 -4.05 21.77
N TYR A 9 -9.43 -4.10 20.57
CA TYR A 9 -7.98 -4.11 20.37
C TYR A 9 -7.45 -2.80 19.77
N LYS A 10 -8.31 -1.82 19.43
CA LYS A 10 -7.94 -0.55 18.80
C LYS A 10 -6.90 0.23 19.59
N ASP A 11 -7.07 0.27 20.93
CA ASP A 11 -6.20 1.07 21.82
C ASP A 11 -4.83 0.41 22.08
N ARG A 12 -4.57 -0.77 21.50
CA ARG A 12 -3.31 -1.51 21.66
C ARG A 12 -2.34 -1.32 20.48
N GLY A 13 -2.64 -0.42 19.55
CA GLY A 13 -1.78 -0.16 18.38
C GLY A 13 -1.48 -1.45 17.59
N ASP A 14 -0.21 -1.65 17.23
CA ASP A 14 0.24 -2.79 16.42
C ASP A 14 0.04 -4.15 17.10
N ALA A 15 0.23 -4.22 18.42
CA ALA A 15 -0.05 -5.46 19.17
C ALA A 15 -1.53 -5.86 19.07
N GLY A 16 -2.43 -4.88 19.06
CA GLY A 16 -3.86 -5.10 18.85
C GLY A 16 -4.17 -5.60 17.45
N ARG A 17 -3.54 -5.00 16.43
CA ARG A 17 -3.65 -5.40 15.04
C ARG A 17 -3.22 -6.86 14.83
N LEU A 18 -2.05 -7.24 15.35
CA LEU A 18 -1.55 -8.61 15.29
C LEU A 18 -2.49 -9.60 16.01
N ALA A 19 -3.06 -9.23 17.15
CA ALA A 19 -4.02 -10.06 17.86
C ALA A 19 -5.29 -10.31 17.04
N VAL A 20 -5.82 -9.27 16.37
CA VAL A 20 -6.99 -9.39 15.47
C VAL A 20 -6.68 -10.32 14.30
N GLY A 21 -5.50 -10.19 13.67
CA GLY A 21 -5.07 -11.05 12.58
C GLY A 21 -4.93 -12.53 12.99
N ARG A 22 -4.35 -12.79 14.16
CA ARG A 22 -4.25 -14.15 14.72
C ARG A 22 -5.63 -14.75 15.01
N ILE A 23 -6.57 -13.97 15.54
CA ILE A 23 -7.97 -14.41 15.73
C ILE A 23 -8.60 -14.76 14.39
N ALA A 24 -8.41 -13.93 13.38
CA ALA A 24 -8.95 -14.16 12.04
C ALA A 24 -8.42 -15.46 11.42
N GLY A 25 -7.11 -15.67 11.42
CA GLY A 25 -6.48 -16.90 10.93
C GLY A 25 -6.97 -18.14 11.68
N GLY A 26 -7.03 -18.08 13.02
CA GLY A 26 -7.54 -19.18 13.84
C GLY A 26 -9.01 -19.53 13.56
N VAL A 27 -9.88 -18.53 13.39
CA VAL A 27 -11.30 -18.74 13.00
C VAL A 27 -11.40 -19.36 11.61
N GLY A 28 -10.58 -18.88 10.65
CA GLY A 28 -10.54 -19.44 9.31
C GLY A 28 -10.16 -20.94 9.29
N ILE A 29 -9.09 -21.28 9.99
CA ILE A 29 -8.68 -22.68 10.14
C ILE A 29 -9.83 -23.51 10.73
N ALA A 30 -10.41 -23.07 11.84
CA ALA A 30 -11.47 -23.81 12.52
C ALA A 30 -12.70 -24.02 11.63
N VAL A 31 -13.16 -22.98 10.95
CA VAL A 31 -14.32 -23.06 10.03
C VAL A 31 -14.02 -24.02 8.87
N ASN A 32 -12.89 -23.86 8.19
CA ASN A 32 -12.57 -24.68 7.03
C ASN A 32 -12.31 -26.16 7.39
N VAL A 33 -11.72 -26.43 8.56
CA VAL A 33 -11.55 -27.81 9.07
C VAL A 33 -12.91 -28.44 9.39
N VAL A 34 -13.85 -27.71 9.98
CA VAL A 34 -15.22 -28.19 10.25
C VAL A 34 -15.95 -28.48 8.93
N LEU A 35 -15.84 -27.58 7.94
CA LEU A 35 -16.43 -27.79 6.62
C LEU A 35 -15.82 -29.00 5.91
N PHE A 36 -14.50 -29.15 5.97
CA PHE A 36 -13.79 -30.33 5.45
C PHE A 36 -14.32 -31.62 6.07
N ALA A 37 -14.35 -31.71 7.41
CA ALA A 37 -14.78 -32.91 8.12
C ALA A 37 -16.25 -33.27 7.80
N ALA A 38 -17.14 -32.27 7.79
CA ALA A 38 -18.57 -32.48 7.49
C ALA A 38 -18.77 -32.97 6.04
N LYS A 39 -18.11 -32.33 5.07
CA LYS A 39 -18.21 -32.71 3.66
C LYS A 39 -17.55 -34.07 3.40
N LEU A 40 -16.40 -34.36 4.00
CA LEU A 40 -15.73 -35.64 3.85
C LEU A 40 -16.58 -36.79 4.37
N ALA A 41 -17.12 -36.64 5.60
CA ALA A 41 -18.01 -37.65 6.16
C ALA A 41 -19.21 -37.93 5.27
N LEU A 42 -19.85 -36.89 4.73
CA LEU A 42 -20.98 -37.00 3.85
C LEU A 42 -20.61 -37.60 2.50
N GLY A 43 -19.51 -37.19 1.88
CA GLY A 43 -19.02 -37.75 0.62
C GLY A 43 -18.73 -39.25 0.72
N LEU A 44 -18.14 -39.68 1.86
CA LEU A 44 -17.92 -41.11 2.12
C LEU A 44 -19.24 -41.90 2.33
N ILE A 45 -20.20 -41.32 3.06
CA ILE A 45 -21.53 -41.97 3.28
C ILE A 45 -22.32 -42.07 1.99
N THR A 46 -22.30 -41.03 1.15
CA THR A 46 -23.04 -40.97 -0.11
C THR A 46 -22.31 -41.59 -1.29
N GLY A 47 -21.02 -41.92 -1.16
CA GLY A 47 -20.17 -42.38 -2.26
C GLY A 47 -19.91 -41.31 -3.33
N SER A 48 -20.16 -40.03 -3.03
CA SER A 48 -20.04 -38.92 -3.98
C SER A 48 -18.63 -38.41 -4.08
N VAL A 49 -17.93 -38.69 -5.17
CA VAL A 49 -16.57 -38.21 -5.47
C VAL A 49 -16.52 -36.66 -5.53
N SER A 50 -17.58 -36.05 -6.06
CA SER A 50 -17.66 -34.57 -6.14
C SER A 50 -17.70 -33.91 -4.78
N VAL A 51 -18.42 -34.50 -3.79
CA VAL A 51 -18.48 -33.97 -2.42
C VAL A 51 -17.14 -34.18 -1.71
N VAL A 52 -16.44 -35.30 -1.97
CA VAL A 52 -15.11 -35.55 -1.43
C VAL A 52 -14.11 -34.55 -2.02
N ALA A 53 -14.17 -34.28 -3.32
CA ALA A 53 -13.30 -33.25 -3.96
C ALA A 53 -13.52 -31.85 -3.38
N ASP A 54 -14.80 -31.47 -3.16
CA ASP A 54 -15.16 -30.20 -2.53
C ASP A 54 -14.72 -30.15 -1.04
N ALA A 55 -14.68 -31.28 -0.34
CA ALA A 55 -14.08 -31.36 0.99
C ALA A 55 -12.56 -31.06 0.95
N VAL A 56 -11.82 -31.64 -0.01
CA VAL A 56 -10.37 -31.40 -0.16
C VAL A 56 -10.10 -29.90 -0.44
N ASN A 57 -10.98 -29.22 -1.19
CA ASN A 57 -10.88 -27.78 -1.39
C ASN A 57 -10.91 -27.01 -0.03
N ASN A 58 -11.84 -27.35 0.86
CA ASN A 58 -11.87 -26.72 2.19
C ASN A 58 -10.62 -27.01 3.05
N LEU A 59 -9.94 -28.14 2.82
CA LEU A 59 -8.65 -28.41 3.46
C LEU A 59 -7.55 -27.46 2.93
N SER A 60 -7.54 -27.17 1.63
CA SER A 60 -6.67 -26.16 1.02
C SER A 60 -6.92 -24.77 1.60
N ASP A 61 -8.20 -24.40 1.82
CA ASP A 61 -8.59 -23.12 2.43
C ASP A 61 -8.16 -23.02 3.89
N ALA A 62 -8.19 -24.15 4.62
CA ALA A 62 -7.60 -24.21 5.96
C ALA A 62 -6.09 -23.97 5.92
N GLY A 63 -5.39 -24.47 4.90
CA GLY A 63 -3.98 -24.19 4.63
C GLY A 63 -3.73 -22.70 4.38
N SER A 64 -4.51 -22.04 3.52
CA SER A 64 -4.43 -20.59 3.28
C SER A 64 -4.65 -19.79 4.56
N SER A 65 -5.65 -20.19 5.37
CA SER A 65 -5.90 -19.56 6.68
C SER A 65 -4.73 -19.74 7.66
N ALA A 66 -4.01 -20.88 7.58
CA ALA A 66 -2.81 -21.11 8.36
C ALA A 66 -1.66 -20.18 7.94
N PHE A 67 -1.50 -19.90 6.64
CA PHE A 67 -0.54 -18.90 6.15
C PHE A 67 -0.84 -17.50 6.72
N VAL A 68 -2.12 -17.10 6.78
CA VAL A 68 -2.52 -15.83 7.43
C VAL A 68 -2.09 -15.82 8.89
N LEU A 69 -2.38 -16.89 9.63
CA LEU A 69 -2.00 -16.99 11.04
C LEU A 69 -0.47 -16.91 11.24
N VAL A 70 0.28 -17.66 10.42
CA VAL A 70 1.76 -17.67 10.44
C VAL A 70 2.29 -16.27 10.08
N GLY A 71 1.73 -15.61 9.06
CA GLY A 71 2.08 -14.26 8.66
C GLY A 71 1.98 -13.28 9.84
N TYR A 72 0.88 -13.29 10.57
CA TYR A 72 0.70 -12.44 11.75
C TYR A 72 1.56 -12.81 12.96
N VAL A 73 1.91 -14.09 13.09
CA VAL A 73 2.87 -14.53 14.12
C VAL A 73 4.27 -14.03 13.80
N LEU A 74 4.69 -14.16 12.54
CA LEU A 74 6.00 -13.72 12.08
C LEU A 74 6.13 -12.21 12.03
N ALA A 75 5.11 -11.51 11.54
CA ALA A 75 5.08 -10.04 11.50
C ALA A 75 5.23 -9.41 12.91
N GLY A 76 4.79 -10.11 13.94
CA GLY A 76 4.95 -9.66 15.33
C GLY A 76 6.32 -9.97 15.95
N LYS A 77 7.28 -10.55 15.22
CA LYS A 77 8.64 -10.73 15.72
C LYS A 77 9.39 -9.38 15.69
N PRO A 78 10.16 -9.07 16.76
CA PRO A 78 10.99 -7.88 16.78
C PRO A 78 12.08 -7.95 15.71
N ALA A 79 12.74 -6.83 15.49
CA ALA A 79 13.94 -6.75 14.68
C ALA A 79 15.03 -7.72 15.21
N ASP A 80 15.76 -8.34 14.31
CA ASP A 80 16.89 -9.22 14.58
C ASP A 80 18.08 -8.88 13.66
N ARG A 81 19.16 -9.69 13.72
CA ARG A 81 20.36 -9.43 12.92
C ARG A 81 20.15 -9.61 11.42
N GLU A 82 19.23 -10.48 11.02
CA GLU A 82 18.92 -10.76 9.61
C GLU A 82 17.88 -9.76 9.08
N HIS A 83 16.98 -9.28 9.94
CA HIS A 83 15.90 -8.34 9.62
C HIS A 83 15.90 -7.14 10.59
N PRO A 84 16.85 -6.20 10.42
CA PRO A 84 17.04 -5.07 11.35
C PRO A 84 15.86 -4.09 11.39
N PHE A 85 15.01 -4.09 10.35
CA PHE A 85 13.77 -3.27 10.29
C PHE A 85 12.52 -4.03 10.75
N GLY A 86 12.68 -5.24 11.34
CA GLY A 86 11.58 -6.08 11.81
C GLY A 86 10.97 -6.95 10.71
N HIS A 87 9.90 -7.64 11.06
CA HIS A 87 9.27 -8.66 10.22
C HIS A 87 7.86 -8.27 9.73
N ALA A 88 7.45 -7.00 9.89
CA ALA A 88 6.08 -6.60 9.60
C ALA A 88 5.66 -6.83 8.12
N ARG A 89 6.62 -6.82 7.17
CA ARG A 89 6.37 -7.16 5.77
C ARG A 89 5.94 -8.61 5.51
N MET A 90 6.10 -9.51 6.49
CA MET A 90 5.62 -10.90 6.38
C MET A 90 4.12 -10.98 6.14
N GLU A 91 3.33 -10.02 6.60
CA GLU A 91 1.90 -9.95 6.30
C GLU A 91 1.64 -9.77 4.80
N TYR A 92 2.38 -8.88 4.13
CA TYR A 92 2.24 -8.62 2.69
C TYR A 92 2.69 -9.82 1.85
N LEU A 93 3.78 -10.51 2.28
CA LEU A 93 4.23 -11.75 1.64
C LEU A 93 3.16 -12.86 1.74
N CYS A 94 2.51 -12.99 2.87
CA CYS A 94 1.40 -13.94 3.03
C CYS A 94 0.19 -13.56 2.15
N GLY A 95 -0.16 -12.27 2.08
CA GLY A 95 -1.18 -11.75 1.18
C GLY A 95 -0.87 -12.05 -0.29
N LEU A 96 0.37 -11.81 -0.71
CA LEU A 96 0.85 -12.13 -2.06
C LEU A 96 0.74 -13.62 -2.36
N PHE A 97 1.16 -14.49 -1.43
CA PHE A 97 1.10 -15.94 -1.61
C PHE A 97 -0.35 -16.43 -1.81
N ILE A 98 -1.29 -15.94 -0.98
CA ILE A 98 -2.72 -16.26 -1.11
C ILE A 98 -3.26 -15.77 -2.45
N SER A 99 -2.89 -14.57 -2.88
CA SER A 99 -3.33 -13.99 -4.16
C SER A 99 -2.87 -14.82 -5.37
N VAL A 100 -1.66 -15.38 -5.30
CA VAL A 100 -1.15 -16.32 -6.32
C VAL A 100 -1.96 -17.61 -6.32
N ILE A 101 -2.30 -18.16 -5.16
CA ILE A 101 -3.16 -19.36 -5.05
C ILE A 101 -4.53 -19.07 -5.70
N ILE A 102 -5.17 -17.95 -5.38
CA ILE A 102 -6.47 -17.56 -5.98
C ILE A 102 -6.36 -17.50 -7.50
N THR A 103 -5.29 -16.93 -8.04
CA THR A 103 -5.05 -16.84 -9.48
C THR A 103 -4.92 -18.23 -10.12
N VAL A 104 -4.16 -19.15 -9.48
CA VAL A 104 -3.98 -20.53 -9.94
C VAL A 104 -5.30 -21.29 -9.92
N LEU A 105 -6.08 -21.15 -8.84
CA LEU A 105 -7.41 -21.77 -8.76
C LEU A 105 -8.38 -21.25 -9.84
N GLY A 106 -8.31 -19.94 -10.14
CA GLY A 106 -9.03 -19.35 -11.26
C GLY A 106 -8.63 -19.97 -12.62
N LEU A 107 -7.34 -20.19 -12.85
CA LEU A 107 -6.82 -20.84 -14.07
C LEU A 107 -7.26 -22.30 -14.17
N GLU A 108 -7.25 -23.07 -13.07
CA GLU A 108 -7.74 -24.44 -13.03
C GLU A 108 -9.24 -24.51 -13.31
N LEU A 109 -10.03 -23.59 -12.74
CA LEU A 109 -11.47 -23.49 -13.00
C LEU A 109 -11.73 -23.16 -14.49
N PHE A 110 -10.95 -22.25 -15.05
CA PHE A 110 -11.03 -21.90 -16.48
C PHE A 110 -10.76 -23.12 -17.37
N LYS A 111 -9.66 -23.82 -17.10
CA LYS A 111 -9.27 -25.03 -17.82
C LYS A 111 -10.36 -26.10 -17.76
N SER A 112 -10.86 -26.42 -16.57
CA SER A 112 -11.92 -27.41 -16.37
C SER A 112 -13.23 -27.03 -17.07
N SER A 113 -13.59 -25.74 -17.03
CA SER A 113 -14.79 -25.24 -17.71
C SER A 113 -14.64 -25.27 -19.23
N ALA A 114 -13.46 -24.92 -19.75
CA ALA A 114 -13.14 -24.96 -21.17
C ALA A 114 -13.14 -26.43 -21.69
N GLU A 115 -12.53 -27.35 -20.96
CA GLU A 115 -12.55 -28.78 -21.30
C GLU A 115 -13.99 -29.32 -21.42
N LYS A 116 -14.89 -28.97 -20.48
CA LYS A 116 -16.32 -29.31 -20.54
C LYS A 116 -17.01 -28.71 -21.78
N LEU A 117 -16.63 -27.48 -22.16
CA LEU A 117 -17.22 -26.82 -23.33
C LEU A 117 -16.89 -27.56 -24.63
N PHE A 118 -15.65 -28.09 -24.74
CA PHE A 118 -15.19 -28.78 -25.95
C PHE A 118 -15.52 -30.27 -25.96
N SER A 119 -15.58 -30.95 -24.80
CA SER A 119 -15.89 -32.40 -24.74
C SER A 119 -17.38 -32.71 -24.86
N GLY A 120 -18.23 -31.73 -24.55
CA GLY A 120 -19.67 -31.94 -24.54
C GLY A 120 -20.16 -32.91 -23.44
N GLU A 121 -19.27 -33.43 -22.61
CA GLU A 121 -19.58 -34.35 -21.50
C GLU A 121 -19.93 -33.56 -20.24
N GLY A 122 -21.10 -33.79 -19.70
CA GLY A 122 -21.55 -33.12 -18.49
C GLY A 122 -22.94 -33.44 -18.00
N GLU A 123 -23.25 -34.72 -17.85
CA GLU A 123 -24.38 -35.12 -16.99
C GLU A 123 -23.91 -35.21 -15.54
N SER A 124 -23.98 -34.09 -14.81
CA SER A 124 -23.83 -34.11 -13.35
C SER A 124 -25.21 -34.34 -12.71
N THR A 125 -25.56 -35.60 -12.43
CA THR A 125 -26.72 -35.93 -11.59
C THR A 125 -26.41 -35.57 -10.14
N LEU A 126 -26.71 -34.33 -9.73
CA LEU A 126 -26.60 -33.95 -8.33
C LEU A 126 -27.83 -34.45 -7.56
N SER A 127 -27.56 -35.12 -6.45
CA SER A 127 -28.63 -35.49 -5.52
C SER A 127 -29.09 -34.20 -4.77
N ALA A 128 -30.37 -34.14 -4.38
CA ALA A 128 -30.92 -33.03 -3.61
C ALA A 128 -30.12 -32.79 -2.32
N ALA A 129 -29.54 -33.81 -1.71
CA ALA A 129 -28.68 -33.71 -0.54
C ALA A 129 -27.40 -32.94 -0.84
N ALA A 130 -26.76 -33.12 -2.01
CA ALA A 130 -25.56 -32.40 -2.41
C ALA A 130 -25.86 -30.90 -2.60
N ILE A 131 -26.98 -30.53 -3.22
CA ILE A 131 -27.42 -29.14 -3.38
C ILE A 131 -27.62 -28.47 -2.02
N ILE A 132 -28.33 -29.11 -1.08
CA ILE A 132 -28.55 -28.56 0.27
C ILE A 132 -27.21 -28.28 0.97
N ILE A 133 -26.24 -29.18 0.86
CA ILE A 133 -24.94 -29.01 1.48
C ILE A 133 -24.16 -27.86 0.81
N MET A 134 -24.18 -27.78 -0.52
CA MET A 134 -23.55 -26.66 -1.24
C MET A 134 -24.14 -25.32 -0.79
N VAL A 135 -25.46 -25.23 -0.62
CA VAL A 135 -26.10 -23.98 -0.11
C VAL A 135 -25.70 -23.67 1.33
N ILE A 136 -25.65 -24.66 2.22
CA ILE A 136 -25.24 -24.45 3.62
C ILE A 136 -23.77 -24.01 3.68
N THR A 137 -22.90 -24.69 2.96
CA THR A 137 -21.46 -24.35 2.95
C THR A 137 -21.22 -22.97 2.31
N MET A 138 -21.96 -22.62 1.26
CA MET A 138 -21.95 -21.28 0.66
C MET A 138 -22.36 -20.21 1.67
N ALA A 139 -23.41 -20.43 2.45
CA ALA A 139 -23.85 -19.50 3.49
C ALA A 139 -22.76 -19.30 4.57
N ILE A 140 -22.09 -20.37 5.00
CA ILE A 140 -20.97 -20.30 5.95
C ILE A 140 -19.79 -19.53 5.35
N LYS A 141 -19.45 -19.76 4.08
CA LYS A 141 -18.38 -19.04 3.37
C LYS A 141 -18.71 -17.54 3.20
N VAL A 142 -19.97 -17.18 2.94
CA VAL A 142 -20.41 -15.77 2.94
C VAL A 142 -20.17 -15.12 4.32
N LEU A 143 -20.54 -15.79 5.40
CA LEU A 143 -20.30 -15.28 6.75
C LEU A 143 -18.81 -15.12 7.05
N LEU A 144 -17.98 -16.08 6.61
CA LEU A 144 -16.53 -16.02 6.75
C LEU A 144 -15.93 -14.88 5.93
N ALA A 145 -16.37 -14.69 4.69
CA ALA A 145 -15.95 -13.58 3.84
C ALA A 145 -16.28 -12.20 4.47
N LEU A 146 -17.50 -12.04 4.99
CA LEU A 146 -17.92 -10.83 5.70
C LEU A 146 -17.11 -10.61 6.98
N PHE A 147 -16.77 -11.68 7.69
CA PHE A 147 -15.92 -11.63 8.86
C PHE A 147 -14.50 -11.15 8.51
N TYR A 148 -13.85 -11.77 7.53
CA TYR A 148 -12.53 -11.35 7.06
C TYR A 148 -12.52 -9.92 6.53
N ARG A 149 -13.52 -9.55 5.69
CA ARG A 149 -13.65 -8.19 5.15
C ARG A 149 -13.82 -7.16 6.25
N GLY A 150 -14.66 -7.47 7.27
CA GLY A 150 -14.89 -6.57 8.39
C GLY A 150 -13.66 -6.36 9.27
N LEU A 151 -12.86 -7.40 9.50
CA LEU A 151 -11.60 -7.30 10.23
C LEU A 151 -10.52 -6.65 9.36
N GLY A 152 -10.37 -7.08 8.09
CA GLY A 152 -9.38 -6.57 7.16
C GLY A 152 -9.50 -5.06 6.92
N ASN A 153 -10.72 -4.54 6.79
CA ASN A 153 -10.95 -3.10 6.71
C ASN A 153 -10.68 -2.40 8.06
N GLY A 154 -11.01 -3.05 9.18
CA GLY A 154 -10.84 -2.47 10.51
C GLY A 154 -9.37 -2.30 10.94
N ILE A 155 -8.47 -3.13 10.43
CA ILE A 155 -7.03 -3.09 10.73
C ILE A 155 -6.16 -2.83 9.49
N ASN A 156 -6.77 -2.45 8.38
CA ASN A 156 -6.13 -2.24 7.05
C ASN A 156 -5.17 -3.37 6.63
N SER A 157 -5.65 -4.62 6.69
CA SER A 157 -4.85 -5.80 6.39
C SER A 157 -5.10 -6.32 4.97
N MET A 158 -4.05 -6.38 4.15
CA MET A 158 -4.09 -6.98 2.81
C MET A 158 -4.30 -8.50 2.87
N ALA A 159 -3.66 -9.21 3.80
CA ALA A 159 -3.83 -10.64 3.97
C ALA A 159 -5.28 -11.03 4.28
N LEU A 160 -5.97 -10.27 5.16
CA LEU A 160 -7.38 -10.51 5.46
C LEU A 160 -8.32 -10.10 4.33
N LYS A 161 -7.98 -9.05 3.57
CA LYS A 161 -8.72 -8.68 2.35
C LYS A 161 -8.59 -9.79 1.28
N ALA A 162 -7.39 -10.36 1.10
CA ALA A 162 -7.16 -11.49 0.21
C ALA A 162 -7.99 -12.72 0.64
N SER A 163 -7.97 -13.09 1.93
CA SER A 163 -8.78 -14.20 2.46
C SER A 163 -10.29 -13.97 2.32
N ALA A 164 -10.76 -12.71 2.44
CA ALA A 164 -12.15 -12.37 2.18
C ALA A 164 -12.51 -12.60 0.69
N THR A 165 -11.61 -12.21 -0.21
CA THR A 165 -11.76 -12.38 -1.66
C THR A 165 -11.76 -13.85 -2.06
N ASP A 166 -10.88 -14.66 -1.48
CA ASP A 166 -10.83 -16.11 -1.63
C ASP A 166 -12.18 -16.75 -1.25
N SER A 167 -12.66 -16.46 -0.04
CA SER A 167 -13.97 -16.94 0.43
C SER A 167 -15.16 -16.49 -0.46
N ILE A 168 -15.08 -15.29 -1.07
CA ILE A 168 -16.07 -14.81 -2.05
C ILE A 168 -15.93 -15.57 -3.37
N GLY A 169 -14.70 -15.85 -3.80
CA GLY A 169 -14.42 -16.69 -4.97
C GLY A 169 -15.08 -18.06 -4.87
N ASP A 170 -14.96 -18.71 -3.72
CA ASP A 170 -15.62 -19.99 -3.44
C ASP A 170 -17.15 -19.90 -3.51
N VAL A 171 -17.73 -18.84 -2.96
CA VAL A 171 -19.18 -18.58 -3.02
C VAL A 171 -19.63 -18.42 -4.48
N ILE A 172 -18.89 -17.63 -5.26
CA ILE A 172 -19.20 -17.40 -6.68
C ILE A 172 -19.05 -18.68 -7.48
N ALA A 173 -17.97 -19.43 -7.26
CA ALA A 173 -17.77 -20.73 -7.93
C ALA A 173 -18.89 -21.73 -7.61
N THR A 174 -19.26 -21.85 -6.33
CA THR A 174 -20.36 -22.73 -5.90
C THR A 174 -21.71 -22.28 -6.47
N ALA A 175 -22.01 -20.97 -6.45
CA ALA A 175 -23.21 -20.39 -7.02
C ALA A 175 -23.31 -20.63 -8.54
N ALA A 176 -22.17 -20.54 -9.22
CA ALA A 176 -22.10 -20.82 -10.66
C ALA A 176 -22.37 -22.28 -10.99
N VAL A 177 -21.80 -23.19 -10.22
CA VAL A 177 -22.07 -24.62 -10.37
C VAL A 177 -23.57 -24.88 -10.21
N ILE A 178 -24.21 -24.32 -9.18
CA ILE A 178 -25.66 -24.44 -8.96
C ILE A 178 -26.45 -23.81 -10.11
N ALA A 179 -26.09 -22.59 -10.54
CA ALA A 179 -26.77 -21.92 -11.66
C ALA A 179 -26.58 -22.62 -13.00
N GLY A 180 -25.35 -23.06 -13.29
CA GLY A 180 -25.04 -23.83 -14.50
C GLY A 180 -25.87 -25.12 -14.59
N MET A 181 -26.04 -25.81 -13.48
CA MET A 181 -26.90 -27.01 -13.42
C MET A 181 -28.37 -26.70 -13.65
N LEU A 182 -28.90 -25.62 -13.08
CA LEU A 182 -30.29 -25.20 -13.32
C LEU A 182 -30.48 -24.75 -14.77
N LEU A 183 -29.52 -24.06 -15.35
CA LEU A 183 -29.55 -23.60 -16.74
C LEU A 183 -29.30 -24.76 -17.75
N SER A 184 -28.49 -25.74 -17.38
CA SER A 184 -28.22 -26.89 -18.24
C SER A 184 -29.50 -27.71 -18.55
N THR A 185 -30.48 -27.69 -17.66
CA THR A 185 -31.80 -28.31 -17.91
C THR A 185 -32.61 -27.62 -19.01
N VAL A 186 -32.31 -26.33 -19.29
CA VAL A 186 -33.04 -25.52 -20.28
C VAL A 186 -32.22 -25.28 -21.55
N PHE A 187 -30.92 -24.98 -21.39
CA PHE A 187 -30.03 -24.54 -22.48
C PHE A 187 -28.94 -25.55 -22.88
N GLY A 188 -28.93 -26.73 -22.27
CA GLY A 188 -27.92 -27.78 -22.53
C GLY A 188 -26.60 -27.54 -21.80
N SER A 189 -25.68 -28.51 -21.86
CA SER A 189 -24.41 -28.54 -21.13
C SER A 189 -23.43 -27.40 -21.47
N ALA A 190 -23.54 -26.83 -22.66
CA ALA A 190 -22.70 -25.71 -23.09
C ALA A 190 -22.88 -24.40 -22.25
N ALA A 191 -24.11 -24.20 -21.72
CA ALA A 191 -24.39 -23.02 -20.88
C ALA A 191 -23.57 -23.05 -19.57
N ASP A 192 -23.53 -24.20 -18.89
CA ASP A 192 -22.76 -24.40 -17.65
C ASP A 192 -21.27 -24.10 -17.86
N ALA A 193 -20.68 -24.62 -18.95
CA ALA A 193 -19.31 -24.42 -19.28
C ALA A 193 -18.96 -22.94 -19.58
N LEU A 194 -19.85 -22.22 -20.29
CA LEU A 194 -19.66 -20.78 -20.58
C LEU A 194 -19.72 -19.95 -19.30
N PHE A 195 -20.66 -20.19 -18.40
CA PHE A 195 -20.74 -19.53 -17.10
C PHE A 195 -19.50 -19.82 -16.27
N GLY A 196 -19.04 -21.08 -16.23
CA GLY A 196 -17.79 -21.46 -15.56
C GLY A 196 -16.57 -20.69 -16.08
N CYS A 197 -16.42 -20.57 -17.39
CA CYS A 197 -15.34 -19.78 -18.01
C CYS A 197 -15.43 -18.29 -17.62
N ALA A 198 -16.62 -17.69 -17.67
CA ALA A 198 -16.79 -16.26 -17.34
C ALA A 198 -16.40 -15.96 -15.89
N ILE A 199 -16.80 -16.83 -14.96
CA ILE A 199 -16.46 -16.68 -13.54
C ILE A 199 -14.97 -16.93 -13.30
N ALA A 200 -14.38 -17.92 -13.95
CA ALA A 200 -12.97 -18.19 -13.85
C ALA A 200 -12.12 -16.97 -14.28
N VAL A 201 -12.50 -16.31 -15.39
CA VAL A 201 -11.88 -15.07 -15.84
C VAL A 201 -12.00 -13.97 -14.77
N TYR A 202 -13.18 -13.81 -14.17
CA TYR A 202 -13.39 -12.85 -13.09
C TYR A 202 -12.48 -13.14 -11.88
N ILE A 203 -12.37 -14.40 -11.44
CA ILE A 203 -11.50 -14.81 -10.32
C ILE A 203 -10.02 -14.53 -10.66
N ILE A 204 -9.57 -14.81 -11.89
CA ILE A 204 -8.19 -14.54 -12.34
C ILE A 204 -7.90 -13.05 -12.27
N ILE A 205 -8.79 -12.19 -12.79
CA ILE A 205 -8.62 -10.73 -12.75
C ILE A 205 -8.53 -10.25 -11.30
N LEU A 206 -9.36 -10.77 -10.41
CA LEU A 206 -9.38 -10.42 -9.00
C LEU A 206 -8.09 -10.86 -8.29
N GLY A 207 -7.61 -12.08 -8.56
CA GLY A 207 -6.35 -12.59 -8.04
C GLY A 207 -5.15 -11.75 -8.50
N LEU A 208 -5.07 -11.43 -9.80
CA LEU A 208 -4.01 -10.58 -10.36
C LEU A 208 -4.02 -9.16 -9.76
N LYS A 209 -5.20 -8.59 -9.52
CA LYS A 209 -5.32 -7.30 -8.82
C LYS A 209 -4.72 -7.36 -7.42
N LEU A 210 -5.04 -8.40 -6.65
CA LEU A 210 -4.48 -8.60 -5.30
C LEU A 210 -2.97 -8.87 -5.31
N VAL A 211 -2.45 -9.60 -6.33
CA VAL A 211 -1.00 -9.79 -6.54
C VAL A 211 -0.33 -8.42 -6.73
N ARG A 212 -0.89 -7.57 -7.57
CA ARG A 212 -0.37 -6.23 -7.82
C ARG A 212 -0.37 -5.40 -6.54
N GLU A 213 -1.51 -5.28 -5.86
CA GLU A 213 -1.63 -4.49 -4.62
C GLU A 213 -0.63 -4.95 -3.54
N SER A 214 -0.45 -6.28 -3.36
CA SER A 214 0.55 -6.81 -2.41
C SER A 214 1.98 -6.54 -2.85
N SER A 215 2.25 -6.58 -4.16
CA SER A 215 3.58 -6.31 -4.73
C SER A 215 3.94 -4.84 -4.65
N ASP A 216 3.01 -3.92 -4.93
CA ASP A 216 3.24 -2.47 -4.89
C ASP A 216 3.69 -2.05 -3.48
N THR A 217 3.05 -2.59 -2.44
CA THR A 217 3.45 -2.32 -1.04
C THR A 217 4.85 -2.88 -0.71
N LEU A 218 5.24 -4.05 -1.26
CA LEU A 218 6.58 -4.62 -1.06
C LEU A 218 7.67 -3.85 -1.80
N LEU A 219 7.36 -3.32 -2.99
CA LEU A 219 8.25 -2.50 -3.81
C LEU A 219 8.48 -1.10 -3.21
N GLY A 220 7.60 -0.65 -2.35
CA GLY A 220 7.64 0.69 -1.77
C GLY A 220 6.62 1.60 -2.44
N GLU A 221 5.34 1.34 -2.18
CA GLU A 221 4.25 2.22 -2.58
C GLU A 221 4.44 3.61 -1.98
N ALA A 222 4.10 4.63 -2.75
CA ALA A 222 4.13 6.01 -2.28
C ALA A 222 3.26 6.16 -1.01
N PRO A 223 3.75 6.88 0.02
CA PRO A 223 2.99 7.09 1.24
C PRO A 223 1.73 7.92 0.97
N ASP A 224 0.74 7.80 1.85
CA ASP A 224 -0.48 8.61 1.79
C ASP A 224 -0.13 10.11 1.86
N GLY A 225 -0.59 10.90 0.91
CA GLY A 225 -0.35 12.34 0.84
C GLY A 225 -0.81 13.09 2.11
N ALA A 226 -1.88 12.63 2.77
CA ALA A 226 -2.32 13.19 4.04
C ALA A 226 -1.29 12.95 5.16
N LEU A 227 -0.64 11.78 5.20
CA LEU A 227 0.43 11.48 6.14
C LEU A 227 1.65 12.36 5.88
N VAL A 228 2.06 12.52 4.62
CA VAL A 228 3.20 13.36 4.24
C VAL A 228 2.95 14.82 4.64
N SER A 229 1.77 15.34 4.34
CA SER A 229 1.36 16.71 4.70
C SER A 229 1.30 16.91 6.22
N ASP A 230 0.82 15.91 6.99
CA ASP A 230 0.78 15.98 8.45
C ASP A 230 2.19 15.98 9.06
N ILE A 231 3.10 15.15 8.59
CA ILE A 231 4.50 15.13 9.03
C ILE A 231 5.14 16.50 8.80
N ALA A 232 5.05 17.00 7.59
CA ALA A 232 5.68 18.25 7.20
C ALA A 232 5.12 19.47 7.94
N SER A 233 3.79 19.58 8.03
CA SER A 233 3.15 20.67 8.77
C SER A 233 3.47 20.62 10.26
N SER A 234 3.61 19.42 10.82
CA SER A 234 4.02 19.24 12.20
C SER A 234 5.45 19.71 12.42
N ILE A 235 6.39 19.31 11.57
CA ILE A 235 7.80 19.75 11.67
C ILE A 235 7.87 21.27 11.52
N SER A 236 7.16 21.84 10.55
CA SER A 236 7.12 23.30 10.32
C SER A 236 6.55 24.11 11.51
N SER A 237 5.83 23.46 12.42
CA SER A 237 5.24 24.12 13.60
C SER A 237 6.21 24.29 14.77
N TYR A 238 7.37 23.64 14.75
CA TYR A 238 8.37 23.76 15.81
C TYR A 238 9.14 25.08 15.72
N GLU A 239 9.46 25.63 16.89
CA GLU A 239 10.25 26.84 17.00
C GLU A 239 11.66 26.66 16.40
N GLY A 240 12.09 27.61 15.58
CA GLY A 240 13.44 27.60 14.95
C GLY A 240 13.43 26.85 13.58
N VAL A 241 12.35 26.26 13.16
CA VAL A 241 12.18 25.70 11.81
C VAL A 241 11.75 26.82 10.86
N LEU A 242 12.56 27.10 9.85
CA LEU A 242 12.29 28.13 8.84
C LEU A 242 11.63 27.58 7.59
N GLY A 243 11.94 26.32 7.24
CA GLY A 243 11.41 25.63 6.08
C GLY A 243 11.59 24.12 6.20
N VAL A 244 10.84 23.38 5.44
CA VAL A 244 10.87 21.90 5.36
C VAL A 244 10.82 21.50 3.91
N HIS A 245 11.76 20.63 3.47
CA HIS A 245 11.81 20.11 2.09
C HIS A 245 12.42 18.71 2.08
N ASP A 246 12.40 18.04 0.92
CA ASP A 246 12.97 16.71 0.69
C ASP A 246 12.50 15.65 1.70
N LEU A 247 11.21 15.71 2.06
CA LEU A 247 10.62 14.71 2.95
C LEU A 247 10.43 13.38 2.22
N VAL A 248 11.15 12.36 2.64
CA VAL A 248 11.04 10.99 2.16
C VAL A 248 10.51 10.09 3.27
N VAL A 249 9.45 9.35 3.00
CA VAL A 249 8.83 8.43 3.96
C VAL A 249 8.90 7.00 3.44
N HIS A 250 9.47 6.10 4.25
CA HIS A 250 9.58 4.67 3.97
C HIS A 250 8.73 3.85 4.92
N SER A 251 8.02 2.84 4.39
CA SER A 251 7.29 1.87 5.19
C SER A 251 7.93 0.49 5.10
N TYR A 252 8.28 -0.08 6.23
CA TYR A 252 8.70 -1.48 6.35
C TYR A 252 7.57 -2.38 6.86
N GLY A 253 6.34 -1.92 6.72
CA GLY A 253 5.13 -2.57 7.20
C GLY A 253 4.44 -1.72 8.26
N THR A 254 3.30 -2.20 8.76
CA THR A 254 2.49 -1.45 9.73
C THR A 254 3.27 -1.22 11.02
N GLY A 255 3.35 0.03 11.46
CA GLY A 255 4.08 0.43 12.68
C GLY A 255 5.59 0.55 12.53
N ALA A 256 6.14 0.44 11.31
CA ALA A 256 7.56 0.60 11.03
C ALA A 256 7.75 1.69 9.94
N LEU A 257 7.52 2.94 10.32
CA LEU A 257 7.70 4.12 9.47
C LEU A 257 9.06 4.76 9.75
N TYR A 258 9.76 5.08 8.67
CA TYR A 258 11.03 5.82 8.68
C TYR A 258 10.87 7.02 7.77
N ALA A 259 11.33 8.17 8.24
CA ALA A 259 11.30 9.39 7.46
C ALA A 259 12.64 10.11 7.51
N THR A 260 13.03 10.71 6.39
CA THR A 260 14.15 11.65 6.31
C THR A 260 13.63 12.95 5.75
N VAL A 261 14.14 14.06 6.25
CA VAL A 261 13.67 15.40 5.88
C VAL A 261 14.79 16.40 6.00
N HIS A 262 14.78 17.41 5.16
CA HIS A 262 15.61 18.58 5.29
C HIS A 262 14.84 19.70 5.99
N VAL A 263 15.50 20.36 6.95
CA VAL A 263 14.93 21.45 7.74
C VAL A 263 15.83 22.67 7.66
N GLU A 264 15.30 23.76 7.13
CA GLU A 264 15.98 25.05 7.11
C GLU A 264 16.01 25.67 8.52
N VAL A 265 17.21 26.09 8.98
CA VAL A 265 17.46 26.70 10.27
C VAL A 265 18.28 27.96 10.12
N ASP A 266 18.26 28.85 11.11
CA ASP A 266 19.06 30.08 11.07
C ASP A 266 20.56 29.78 11.22
N SER A 267 21.36 30.18 10.23
CA SER A 267 22.82 30.01 10.24
C SER A 267 23.55 30.82 11.34
N ASP A 268 22.92 31.85 11.89
CA ASP A 268 23.49 32.68 12.93
C ASP A 268 23.20 32.18 14.35
N GLU A 269 22.38 31.14 14.48
CA GLU A 269 22.10 30.51 15.76
C GLU A 269 23.24 29.57 16.19
N ASP A 270 23.40 29.38 17.50
CA ASP A 270 24.38 28.42 18.04
C ASP A 270 24.03 26.99 17.58
N VAL A 271 25.01 26.35 16.93
CA VAL A 271 24.81 25.00 16.33
C VAL A 271 24.41 23.94 17.37
N LEU A 272 24.88 24.08 18.63
CA LEU A 272 24.51 23.10 19.67
C LEU A 272 23.06 23.29 20.12
N LEU A 273 22.58 24.54 20.16
CA LEU A 273 21.19 24.84 20.48
C LEU A 273 20.26 24.36 19.36
N THR A 274 20.62 24.59 18.11
CA THR A 274 19.88 24.12 16.96
C THR A 274 19.81 22.60 16.92
N HIS A 275 20.94 21.92 17.17
CA HIS A 275 21.02 20.48 17.24
C HIS A 275 20.12 19.90 18.35
N ASP A 276 20.13 20.49 19.55
CA ASP A 276 19.26 20.05 20.65
C ASP A 276 17.77 20.14 20.30
N ARG A 277 17.38 21.19 19.55
CA ARG A 277 15.98 21.27 19.02
C ARG A 277 15.66 20.16 18.04
N ILE A 278 16.57 19.87 17.11
CA ILE A 278 16.38 18.79 16.14
C ILE A 278 16.25 17.44 16.84
N ASP A 279 17.13 17.13 17.79
CA ASP A 279 17.03 15.90 18.60
C ASP A 279 15.69 15.79 19.32
N ASN A 280 15.15 16.90 19.85
CA ASN A 280 13.86 16.93 20.50
C ASN A 280 12.70 16.66 19.52
N ILE A 281 12.78 17.16 18.28
CA ILE A 281 11.79 16.88 17.23
C ILE A 281 11.83 15.40 16.85
N GLU A 282 13.02 14.83 16.61
CA GLU A 282 13.19 13.42 16.28
C GLU A 282 12.67 12.51 17.41
N ALA A 283 12.96 12.84 18.66
CA ALA A 283 12.47 12.12 19.83
C ALA A 283 10.94 12.18 19.96
N ASP A 284 10.32 13.35 19.76
CA ASP A 284 8.87 13.52 19.80
C ASP A 284 8.17 12.70 18.72
N PHE A 285 8.70 12.67 17.50
CA PHE A 285 8.16 11.87 16.42
C PHE A 285 8.25 10.37 16.71
N LEU A 286 9.34 9.92 17.34
CA LEU A 286 9.47 8.52 17.73
C LEU A 286 8.52 8.15 18.87
N GLU A 287 8.45 8.97 19.93
CA GLU A 287 7.67 8.65 21.13
C GLU A 287 6.16 8.77 20.91
N ASN A 288 5.71 9.84 20.23
CA ASN A 288 4.30 10.17 20.11
C ASN A 288 3.66 9.67 18.82
N ARG A 289 4.45 9.43 17.75
CA ARG A 289 3.94 9.00 16.43
C ARG A 289 4.48 7.65 15.98
N GLY A 290 5.52 7.11 16.63
CA GLY A 290 6.17 5.86 16.23
C GLY A 290 6.89 5.95 14.88
N ILE A 291 7.31 7.17 14.49
CA ILE A 291 8.03 7.43 13.24
C ILE A 291 9.51 7.64 13.57
N HIS A 292 10.38 6.81 12.98
CA HIS A 292 11.83 7.04 13.03
C HIS A 292 12.19 8.18 12.07
N LEU A 293 12.29 9.40 12.60
CA LEU A 293 12.62 10.60 11.84
C LEU A 293 14.12 10.85 11.90
N VAL A 294 14.73 11.23 10.77
CA VAL A 294 16.09 11.76 10.67
C VAL A 294 16.04 13.09 9.96
N ILE A 295 16.56 14.14 10.60
CA ILE A 295 16.53 15.51 10.10
C ILE A 295 17.92 15.93 9.65
N HIS A 296 18.05 16.36 8.41
CA HIS A 296 19.21 17.09 7.91
C HIS A 296 18.99 18.58 8.11
N MET A 297 19.94 19.25 8.77
CA MET A 297 19.86 20.69 9.00
C MET A 297 20.46 21.45 7.83
N ASP A 298 19.70 22.37 7.23
CA ASP A 298 20.16 23.28 6.18
C ASP A 298 20.23 24.71 6.71
N PRO A 299 21.46 25.25 6.96
CA PRO A 299 21.61 26.58 7.49
C PRO A 299 21.30 27.65 6.45
N VAL A 300 20.36 28.54 6.75
CA VAL A 300 19.95 29.68 5.93
C VAL A 300 20.44 30.97 6.54
N CYS A 301 21.20 31.76 5.77
CA CYS A 301 21.66 33.06 6.22
C CYS A 301 20.53 34.09 6.14
N LEU A 302 20.09 34.58 7.30
CA LEU A 302 19.06 35.63 7.41
C LEU A 302 19.64 37.02 7.62
N SER A 303 20.87 37.15 8.10
CA SER A 303 21.52 38.44 8.45
C SER A 303 22.08 39.18 7.24
N ASP A 304 22.46 38.48 6.16
CA ASP A 304 23.00 39.13 4.96
C ASP A 304 21.90 39.66 4.03
N ALA A 305 21.75 40.96 4.00
CA ALA A 305 20.76 41.65 3.19
C ALA A 305 20.87 41.34 1.69
N GLN A 306 22.08 41.15 1.15
CA GLN A 306 22.29 40.86 -0.27
C GLN A 306 21.89 39.44 -0.59
N THR A 307 22.19 38.46 0.25
CA THR A 307 21.78 37.06 0.10
C THR A 307 20.25 36.96 0.14
N ASN A 308 19.61 37.66 1.09
CA ASN A 308 18.15 37.69 1.21
C ASN A 308 17.45 38.33 0.00
N GLU A 309 17.97 39.45 -0.51
CA GLU A 309 17.44 40.09 -1.72
C GLU A 309 17.53 39.15 -2.92
N MET A 310 18.65 38.44 -3.06
CA MET A 310 18.84 37.49 -4.15
C MET A 310 17.99 36.24 -4.01
N ARG A 311 17.79 35.72 -2.79
CA ARG A 311 16.89 34.63 -2.51
C ARG A 311 15.45 34.96 -2.93
N ILE A 312 14.93 36.12 -2.51
CA ILE A 312 13.60 36.60 -2.89
C ILE A 312 13.50 36.78 -4.40
N THR A 313 14.56 37.29 -5.03
CA THR A 313 14.61 37.53 -6.47
C THR A 313 14.57 36.21 -7.24
N ALA A 314 15.38 35.22 -6.87
CA ALA A 314 15.42 33.89 -7.45
C ALA A 314 14.07 33.18 -7.26
N GLY A 315 13.48 33.22 -6.07
CA GLY A 315 12.17 32.66 -5.77
C GLY A 315 11.04 33.23 -6.66
N LYS A 316 11.05 34.55 -6.94
CA LYS A 316 10.10 35.16 -7.87
C LYS A 316 10.29 34.64 -9.30
N ILE A 317 11.53 34.45 -9.75
CA ILE A 317 11.80 33.91 -11.09
C ILE A 317 11.36 32.45 -11.20
N VAL A 318 11.59 31.65 -10.16
CA VAL A 318 11.11 30.26 -10.10
C VAL A 318 9.58 30.24 -10.13
N ALA A 319 8.89 31.07 -9.36
CA ALA A 319 7.43 31.18 -9.40
C ALA A 319 6.88 31.65 -10.77
N GLU A 320 7.63 32.53 -11.47
CA GLU A 320 7.28 32.91 -12.86
C GLU A 320 7.42 31.73 -13.83
N LEU A 321 8.45 30.90 -13.67
CA LEU A 321 8.65 29.69 -14.45
C LEU A 321 7.55 28.66 -14.17
N ALA A 322 7.19 28.44 -12.90
CA ALA A 322 6.11 27.57 -12.50
C ALA A 322 4.78 27.94 -13.20
N LYS A 323 4.42 29.24 -13.19
CA LYS A 323 3.23 29.74 -13.89
C LYS A 323 3.29 29.55 -15.41
N LYS A 324 4.46 29.71 -16.03
CA LYS A 324 4.63 29.54 -17.49
C LYS A 324 4.58 28.09 -17.92
N SER A 325 5.15 27.19 -17.14
CA SER A 325 5.16 25.76 -17.43
C SER A 325 3.82 25.07 -17.12
N GLY A 326 3.02 25.67 -16.23
CA GLY A 326 1.81 25.05 -15.68
C GLY A 326 2.10 23.90 -14.74
N SER A 327 3.37 23.78 -14.29
CA SER A 327 3.84 22.76 -13.37
C SER A 327 4.29 23.40 -12.06
N GLU A 328 4.21 22.67 -10.98
CA GLU A 328 4.73 23.13 -9.71
C GLU A 328 6.25 23.08 -9.74
N ILE A 329 6.87 24.21 -9.42
CA ILE A 329 8.31 24.35 -9.34
C ILE A 329 8.59 25.19 -8.10
N THR A 330 9.38 24.68 -7.16
CA THR A 330 9.76 25.35 -5.91
C THR A 330 11.26 25.46 -5.82
N MET A 331 11.75 26.36 -4.96
CA MET A 331 13.18 26.58 -4.73
C MET A 331 13.50 26.35 -3.26
N HIS A 332 14.57 25.64 -2.96
CA HIS A 332 15.08 25.41 -1.61
C HIS A 332 16.61 25.44 -1.58
N ASP A 333 17.21 25.39 -0.40
CA ASP A 333 18.65 25.39 -0.12
C ASP A 333 19.40 26.55 -0.80
N PHE A 334 18.84 27.77 -0.74
CA PHE A 334 19.45 28.93 -1.40
C PHE A 334 20.65 29.47 -0.60
N ARG A 335 21.82 29.48 -1.23
CA ARG A 335 23.06 30.00 -0.70
C ARG A 335 23.72 30.96 -1.69
N MET A 336 24.36 32.01 -1.19
CA MET A 336 25.14 32.91 -2.00
C MET A 336 26.60 33.00 -1.49
N VAL A 337 27.55 32.70 -2.36
CA VAL A 337 28.99 32.87 -2.08
C VAL A 337 29.49 34.08 -2.86
N GLN A 338 29.80 35.15 -2.13
CA GLN A 338 30.27 36.39 -2.71
C GLN A 338 31.78 36.34 -2.98
N GLY A 339 32.16 36.60 -4.22
CA GLY A 339 33.54 36.73 -4.64
C GLY A 339 33.87 38.15 -5.14
N PRO A 340 35.15 38.51 -5.29
CA PRO A 340 35.56 39.85 -5.71
C PRO A 340 35.15 40.19 -7.16
N THR A 341 34.93 39.22 -7.99
CA THR A 341 34.60 39.40 -9.42
C THR A 341 33.17 38.94 -9.77
N HIS A 342 32.66 37.92 -9.10
CA HIS A 342 31.34 37.36 -9.30
C HIS A 342 30.78 36.74 -8.01
N SER A 343 29.48 36.53 -7.95
CA SER A 343 28.83 35.83 -6.87
C SER A 343 28.25 34.52 -7.39
N ASN A 344 28.49 33.41 -6.68
CA ASN A 344 27.86 32.16 -6.97
C ASN A 344 26.51 32.06 -6.20
N LEU A 345 25.44 31.83 -6.93
CA LEU A 345 24.12 31.54 -6.37
C LEU A 345 23.93 30.04 -6.52
N ILE A 346 23.81 29.34 -5.40
CA ILE A 346 23.68 27.91 -5.31
C ILE A 346 22.29 27.63 -4.74
N PHE A 347 21.47 26.90 -5.44
CA PHE A 347 20.13 26.54 -4.97
C PHE A 347 19.58 25.36 -5.75
N ASP A 348 18.66 24.66 -5.13
CA ASP A 348 17.99 23.51 -5.70
C ASP A 348 16.56 23.86 -6.09
N VAL A 349 16.05 23.18 -7.12
CA VAL A 349 14.73 23.42 -7.69
C VAL A 349 13.98 22.10 -7.77
N ALA A 350 12.98 21.95 -6.91
CA ALA A 350 12.10 20.81 -6.94
C ALA A 350 11.05 20.95 -8.05
N VAL A 351 10.92 19.94 -8.89
CA VAL A 351 10.07 19.96 -10.09
C VAL A 351 9.24 18.68 -10.16
N GLY A 352 7.96 18.82 -10.30
CA GLY A 352 7.07 17.67 -10.46
C GLY A 352 7.36 16.86 -11.72
N LEU A 353 7.11 15.54 -11.65
CA LEU A 353 7.32 14.61 -12.78
C LEU A 353 6.47 14.92 -14.00
N ASP A 354 5.36 15.63 -13.85
CA ASP A 354 4.47 16.08 -14.93
C ASP A 354 5.04 17.25 -15.74
N CYS A 355 6.11 17.90 -15.25
CA CYS A 355 6.76 19.00 -15.93
C CYS A 355 7.43 18.55 -17.22
N LYS A 356 7.03 19.17 -18.33
CA LYS A 356 7.53 18.86 -19.68
C LYS A 356 8.89 19.48 -20.00
N LEU A 357 9.35 20.43 -19.19
CA LEU A 357 10.66 21.06 -19.36
C LEU A 357 11.76 20.09 -18.92
N SER A 358 12.83 20.02 -19.67
CA SER A 358 14.04 19.31 -19.27
C SER A 358 14.79 20.10 -18.20
N ASP A 359 15.60 19.42 -17.37
CA ASP A 359 16.42 20.03 -16.33
C ASP A 359 17.35 21.12 -16.89
N ARG A 360 17.84 20.88 -18.11
CA ARG A 360 18.65 21.85 -18.84
C ARG A 360 17.89 23.13 -19.22
N GLU A 361 16.66 23.00 -19.70
CA GLU A 361 15.82 24.15 -20.05
C GLU A 361 15.47 24.97 -18.81
N ILE A 362 15.15 24.29 -17.69
CA ILE A 362 14.90 24.95 -16.41
C ILE A 362 16.12 25.73 -15.94
N SER A 363 17.27 25.07 -15.85
CA SER A 363 18.51 25.69 -15.38
C SER A 363 18.94 26.87 -16.28
N GLN A 364 18.84 26.72 -17.61
CA GLN A 364 19.17 27.78 -18.56
C GLN A 364 18.22 28.98 -18.46
N TYR A 365 16.92 28.73 -18.28
CA TYR A 365 15.95 29.80 -18.09
C TYR A 365 16.26 30.61 -16.81
N LEU A 366 16.42 29.91 -15.69
CA LEU A 366 16.69 30.54 -14.39
C LEU A 366 18.02 31.34 -14.43
N ASP A 367 19.09 30.74 -14.92
CA ASP A 367 20.39 31.42 -15.06
C ASP A 367 20.28 32.68 -15.93
N SER A 368 19.56 32.60 -17.05
CA SER A 368 19.40 33.75 -17.96
C SER A 368 18.59 34.90 -17.31
N GLU A 369 17.51 34.59 -16.60
CA GLU A 369 16.67 35.58 -15.93
C GLU A 369 17.33 36.21 -14.72
N ILE A 370 18.12 35.43 -13.96
CA ILE A 370 18.93 35.94 -12.84
C ILE A 370 20.02 36.87 -13.34
N LYS A 371 20.76 36.50 -14.41
CA LYS A 371 21.82 37.32 -15.01
C LYS A 371 21.32 38.64 -15.56
N LYS A 372 20.07 38.75 -16.02
CA LYS A 372 19.44 40.01 -16.43
C LYS A 372 19.33 41.01 -15.24
N ARG A 373 19.17 40.49 -14.02
CA ARG A 373 19.01 41.30 -12.80
C ARG A 373 20.33 41.51 -12.10
N ARG A 374 21.28 40.57 -12.18
CA ARG A 374 22.59 40.64 -11.62
C ARG A 374 23.61 40.01 -12.58
N SER A 375 24.27 40.85 -13.40
CA SER A 375 25.13 40.39 -14.50
C SER A 375 26.37 39.60 -14.05
N ASN A 376 26.82 39.80 -12.82
CA ASN A 376 27.95 39.10 -12.22
C ASN A 376 27.53 37.84 -11.40
N ALA A 377 26.29 37.42 -11.48
CA ALA A 377 25.83 36.19 -10.84
C ALA A 377 26.21 34.99 -11.70
N ASN A 378 26.69 33.91 -11.06
CA ASN A 378 26.90 32.60 -11.64
C ASN A 378 26.00 31.62 -10.89
N CYS A 379 25.06 30.99 -11.59
CA CYS A 379 24.10 30.11 -10.95
C CYS A 379 24.57 28.64 -11.01
N VAL A 380 24.54 27.99 -9.87
CA VAL A 380 24.73 26.53 -9.72
C VAL A 380 23.39 25.98 -9.27
N ILE A 381 22.68 25.35 -10.17
CA ILE A 381 21.29 24.92 -9.97
C ILE A 381 21.22 23.41 -10.10
N THR A 382 20.78 22.75 -9.05
CA THR A 382 20.36 21.35 -9.08
C THR A 382 18.86 21.29 -9.41
N VAL A 383 18.45 20.36 -10.22
CA VAL A 383 17.03 20.15 -10.54
C VAL A 383 16.63 18.78 -10.05
N ASP A 384 15.79 18.76 -9.01
CA ASP A 384 15.30 17.55 -8.40
C ASP A 384 13.90 17.21 -8.92
N ARG A 385 13.74 15.99 -9.42
CA ARG A 385 12.44 15.49 -9.90
C ARG A 385 11.72 14.81 -8.76
N GLU A 386 10.67 15.46 -8.27
CA GLU A 386 9.87 14.95 -7.16
C GLU A 386 8.68 14.11 -7.64
N TYR A 387 8.40 13.05 -6.91
CA TYR A 387 7.17 12.28 -7.07
C TYR A 387 6.01 13.04 -6.41
N ASP A 388 4.82 13.00 -7.01
CA ASP A 388 3.61 13.68 -6.49
C ASP A 388 3.27 13.38 -5.03
N SER A 389 3.73 12.23 -4.52
CA SER A 389 3.55 11.82 -3.13
C SER A 389 4.32 12.65 -2.09
N PHE A 390 5.29 13.46 -2.52
CA PHE A 390 6.09 14.32 -1.65
C PHE A 390 5.64 15.78 -1.67
N ARG A 391 4.56 16.10 -2.36
CA ARG A 391 4.04 17.48 -2.47
C ARG A 391 3.20 17.85 -1.26
N PHE A 392 3.59 18.93 -0.61
CA PHE A 392 2.81 19.58 0.43
C PHE A 392 1.58 20.25 -0.18
N GLY A 393 0.37 19.80 0.22
CA GLY A 393 -0.86 20.55 0.05
C GLY A 393 -1.38 20.70 -1.37
N ARG A 394 -2.03 19.67 -1.92
CA ARG A 394 -3.24 19.87 -2.73
C ARG A 394 -4.42 19.45 -1.90
N GLU A 395 -5.25 20.42 -1.53
CA GLU A 395 -6.68 20.17 -1.36
C GLU A 395 -7.16 19.68 -2.73
N GLU A 396 -7.67 18.44 -2.76
CA GLU A 396 -8.46 17.97 -3.91
C GLU A 396 -9.73 18.84 -3.94
N ASP A 397 -9.82 19.75 -4.91
CA ASP A 397 -11.07 20.39 -5.33
C ASP A 397 -11.96 19.41 -6.11
#